data_41ff1b9a68893d21938f36a74754197b
#
_entry.id   41ff1b9a68893d21938f36a74754197b
#
_cell.length_a   1.000
_cell.length_b   1.000
_cell.length_c   1.000
_cell.angle_alpha   90.00
_cell.angle_beta   90.00
_cell.angle_gamma   90.00
#
_symmetry.space_group_name_H-M   'P 1'
#
loop_
_entity.id
_entity.type
_entity.pdbx_description
1 polymer ?
#
loop_
_entity_poly.entity_id
_entity_poly.type
_entity_poly.pdbx_seq_one_letter_code
_entity_poly.pdbx_strand_id
1 'polypeptide(L)'
;MELDLALDREGVTLQHSDSTDLLDETAWLQQLKHWLNSICGDESLDCPTLVRAAEELSLGLRFTDDANIADLNSSWRQKTGPTDVLSFAALDDAGDWMEGPSIELGDIVVSLETARRQAHEQGHSLQRELGWLVSHGLLHLLGWDHPDDDSLAAMLALQERLLDEE
;
A
#
# COMPACT_ATOMS: atom_id res chain seq x y z
N MET A 1 -12.81 -14.09 -1.19
CA MET A 1 -11.57 -13.80 -0.47
C MET A 1 -11.85 -12.82 0.67
N GLU A 2 -11.39 -13.15 1.85
CA GLU A 2 -11.49 -12.29 3.02
C GLU A 2 -10.17 -11.53 3.23
N LEU A 3 -10.27 -10.27 3.63
CA LEU A 3 -9.09 -9.46 3.95
C LEU A 3 -9.10 -9.09 5.43
N ASP A 4 -8.05 -9.46 6.13
CA ASP A 4 -7.79 -9.05 7.50
C ASP A 4 -6.81 -7.88 7.47
N LEU A 5 -7.30 -6.69 7.80
CA LEU A 5 -6.51 -5.47 7.79
C LEU A 5 -6.18 -5.04 9.22
N ALA A 6 -4.88 -4.91 9.51
CA ALA A 6 -4.40 -4.27 10.73
C ALA A 6 -4.01 -2.83 10.38
N LEU A 7 -4.82 -1.86 10.77
CA LEU A 7 -4.57 -0.45 10.51
C LEU A 7 -4.06 0.24 11.78
N ASP A 8 -2.92 0.90 11.67
CA ASP A 8 -2.30 1.67 12.75
C ASP A 8 -2.18 3.14 12.32
N ARG A 9 -2.68 4.03 13.13
CA ARG A 9 -2.62 5.49 12.93
C ARG A 9 -2.23 6.22 14.22
N GLU A 10 -1.60 5.51 15.13
CA GLU A 10 -1.20 6.07 16.41
C GLU A 10 -0.18 7.20 16.23
N GLY A 11 -0.40 8.31 16.92
CA GLY A 11 0.49 9.48 16.87
C GLY A 11 0.28 10.39 15.68
N VAL A 12 -0.69 10.09 14.80
CA VAL A 12 -1.00 10.90 13.63
C VAL A 12 -2.19 11.80 13.92
N THR A 13 -2.06 13.08 13.58
CA THR A 13 -3.11 14.08 13.80
C THR A 13 -3.68 14.57 12.47
N LEU A 14 -5.02 14.53 12.35
CA LEU A 14 -5.72 15.12 11.23
C LEU A 14 -5.86 16.63 11.40
N GLN A 15 -5.86 17.37 10.31
CA GLN A 15 -6.12 18.80 10.29
C GLN A 15 -7.63 19.06 10.07
N HIS A 16 -8.08 20.27 10.36
CA HIS A 16 -9.50 20.65 10.19
C HIS A 16 -10.01 20.48 8.76
N SER A 17 -9.14 20.67 7.77
CA SER A 17 -9.49 20.52 6.36
C SER A 17 -9.58 19.06 5.91
N ASP A 18 -9.10 18.13 6.72
CA ASP A 18 -9.09 16.72 6.37
C ASP A 18 -10.49 16.11 6.57
N SER A 19 -10.84 15.18 5.67
CA SER A 19 -12.04 14.38 5.84
C SER A 19 -11.92 13.52 7.10
N THR A 20 -13.00 13.38 7.86
CA THR A 20 -13.01 12.60 9.10
C THR A 20 -12.76 11.11 8.85
N ASP A 21 -13.03 10.62 7.64
CA ASP A 21 -12.85 9.24 7.25
C ASP A 21 -11.55 8.97 6.47
N LEU A 22 -10.67 9.99 6.38
CA LEU A 22 -9.40 9.88 5.64
C LEU A 22 -8.55 8.69 6.08
N LEU A 23 -8.53 8.38 7.38
CA LEU A 23 -7.78 7.27 7.97
C LEU A 23 -8.71 6.22 8.58
N ASP A 24 -9.95 6.15 8.13
CA ASP A 24 -10.94 5.21 8.65
C ASP A 24 -10.61 3.77 8.23
N GLU A 25 -10.58 2.87 9.20
CA GLU A 25 -10.23 1.47 8.98
C GLU A 25 -11.18 0.77 8.01
N THR A 26 -12.49 0.98 8.19
CA THR A 26 -13.51 0.35 7.34
C THR A 26 -13.39 0.83 5.89
N ALA A 27 -13.16 2.12 5.69
CA ALA A 27 -13.00 2.69 4.35
C ALA A 27 -11.75 2.11 3.66
N TRP A 28 -10.63 2.02 4.37
CA TRP A 28 -9.41 1.43 3.81
C TRP A 28 -9.54 -0.07 3.56
N LEU A 29 -10.23 -0.78 4.46
CA LEU A 29 -10.50 -2.20 4.26
C LEU A 29 -11.27 -2.44 2.96
N GLN A 30 -12.33 -1.68 2.73
CA GLN A 30 -13.15 -1.79 1.51
C GLN A 30 -12.33 -1.43 0.27
N GLN A 31 -11.54 -0.37 0.33
CA GLN A 31 -10.72 0.07 -0.79
C GLN A 31 -9.65 -0.96 -1.16
N LEU A 32 -8.91 -1.46 -0.17
CA LEU A 32 -7.88 -2.46 -0.40
C LEU A 32 -8.47 -3.76 -0.91
N LYS A 33 -9.60 -4.18 -0.37
CA LYS A 33 -10.30 -5.37 -0.84
C LYS A 33 -10.75 -5.23 -2.29
N HIS A 34 -11.25 -4.06 -2.65
CA HIS A 34 -11.65 -3.76 -4.03
C HIS A 34 -10.44 -3.84 -4.98
N TRP A 35 -9.32 -3.21 -4.62
CA TRP A 35 -8.11 -3.25 -5.43
C TRP A 35 -7.57 -4.68 -5.58
N LEU A 36 -7.53 -5.44 -4.48
CA LEU A 36 -7.07 -6.84 -4.53
C LEU A 36 -7.96 -7.69 -5.42
N ASN A 37 -9.27 -7.53 -5.35
CA ASN A 37 -10.20 -8.24 -6.22
C ASN A 37 -10.01 -7.86 -7.70
N SER A 38 -9.75 -6.60 -7.98
CA SER A 38 -9.50 -6.12 -9.36
C SER A 38 -8.20 -6.71 -9.92
N ILE A 39 -7.14 -6.74 -9.12
CA ILE A 39 -5.84 -7.25 -9.55
C ILE A 39 -5.86 -8.78 -9.65
N CYS A 40 -6.29 -9.44 -8.60
CA CYS A 40 -6.25 -10.91 -8.53
C CYS A 40 -7.34 -11.57 -9.34
N GLY A 41 -8.41 -10.86 -9.65
CA GLY A 41 -9.48 -11.34 -10.54
C GLY A 41 -9.17 -11.18 -12.02
N ASP A 42 -8.14 -10.43 -12.37
CA ASP A 42 -7.73 -10.20 -13.76
C ASP A 42 -6.52 -11.07 -14.08
N GLU A 43 -6.74 -12.12 -14.90
CA GLU A 43 -5.69 -13.07 -15.25
C GLU A 43 -4.58 -12.46 -16.10
N SER A 44 -4.82 -11.32 -16.74
CA SER A 44 -3.80 -10.61 -17.51
C SER A 44 -2.82 -9.84 -16.65
N LEU A 45 -3.13 -9.64 -15.35
CA LEU A 45 -2.26 -8.93 -14.43
C LEU A 45 -1.42 -9.89 -13.60
N ASP A 46 -0.20 -9.48 -13.30
CA ASP A 46 0.69 -10.26 -12.44
C ASP A 46 0.15 -10.27 -11.01
N CYS A 47 -0.08 -11.46 -10.50
CA CYS A 47 -0.49 -11.69 -9.11
C CYS A 47 0.04 -13.07 -8.71
N PRO A 48 0.69 -13.19 -7.55
CA PRO A 48 1.22 -14.49 -7.13
C PRO A 48 0.13 -15.55 -7.05
N THR A 49 0.44 -16.76 -7.49
CA THR A 49 -0.51 -17.88 -7.48
C THR A 49 -1.06 -18.15 -6.09
N LEU A 50 -0.20 -18.06 -5.06
CA LEU A 50 -0.61 -18.22 -3.67
C LEU A 50 -1.66 -17.21 -3.25
N VAL A 51 -1.53 -15.96 -3.72
CA VAL A 51 -2.49 -14.91 -3.41
C VAL A 51 -3.82 -15.16 -4.12
N ARG A 52 -3.78 -15.54 -5.39
CA ARG A 52 -5.01 -15.85 -6.15
C ARG A 52 -5.80 -17.00 -5.54
N ALA A 53 -5.10 -17.99 -5.00
CA ALA A 53 -5.70 -19.18 -4.39
C ALA A 53 -6.09 -18.99 -2.94
N ALA A 54 -5.68 -17.90 -2.28
CA ALA A 54 -5.93 -17.70 -0.86
C ALA A 54 -7.39 -17.44 -0.56
N GLU A 55 -7.89 -18.05 0.52
CA GLU A 55 -9.21 -17.76 1.06
C GLU A 55 -9.21 -16.52 1.92
N GLU A 56 -8.07 -16.26 2.59
CA GLU A 56 -7.87 -15.10 3.45
C GLU A 56 -6.50 -14.48 3.20
N LEU A 57 -6.49 -13.15 3.10
CA LEU A 57 -5.26 -12.36 3.01
C LEU A 57 -5.17 -11.47 4.24
N SER A 58 -3.97 -11.27 4.74
CA SER A 58 -3.71 -10.31 5.82
C SER A 58 -2.72 -9.24 5.38
N LEU A 59 -2.91 -8.03 5.86
CA LEU A 59 -2.15 -6.84 5.45
C LEU A 59 -2.09 -5.85 6.61
N GLY A 60 -0.91 -5.29 6.86
CA GLY A 60 -0.74 -4.17 7.76
C GLY A 60 -0.66 -2.85 6.99
N LEU A 61 -1.37 -1.83 7.45
CA LEU A 61 -1.30 -0.48 6.92
C LEU A 61 -1.09 0.48 8.08
N ARG A 62 0.02 1.23 8.04
CA ARG A 62 0.36 2.18 9.07
C ARG A 62 0.53 3.57 8.49
N PHE A 63 -0.18 4.54 9.07
CA PHE A 63 0.05 5.95 8.82
C PHE A 63 0.90 6.50 9.97
N THR A 64 1.97 7.19 9.64
CA THR A 64 2.92 7.69 10.61
C THR A 64 3.45 9.07 10.19
N ASP A 65 4.45 9.58 10.92
CA ASP A 65 5.09 10.85 10.63
C ASP A 65 6.47 10.66 9.98
N ASP A 66 7.08 11.78 9.58
CA ASP A 66 8.39 11.77 8.94
C ASP A 66 9.48 11.20 9.84
N ALA A 67 9.44 11.49 11.14
CA ALA A 67 10.46 11.02 12.07
C ALA A 67 10.45 9.49 12.17
N ASN A 68 9.28 8.89 12.32
CA ASN A 68 9.15 7.45 12.43
C ASN A 68 9.50 6.74 11.12
N ILE A 69 9.05 7.26 9.98
CA ILE A 69 9.36 6.62 8.70
C ILE A 69 10.84 6.79 8.34
N ALA A 70 11.48 7.88 8.77
CA ALA A 70 12.91 8.07 8.60
C ALA A 70 13.70 7.02 9.37
N ASP A 71 13.29 6.69 10.58
CA ASP A 71 13.91 5.63 11.38
C ASP A 71 13.79 4.27 10.70
N LEU A 72 12.61 3.95 10.17
CA LEU A 72 12.39 2.72 9.41
C LEU A 72 13.23 2.67 8.13
N ASN A 73 13.30 3.78 7.42
CA ASN A 73 14.07 3.89 6.18
C ASN A 73 15.57 3.66 6.44
N SER A 74 16.09 4.24 7.53
CA SER A 74 17.48 4.06 7.97
C SER A 74 17.75 2.61 8.39
N SER A 75 16.87 2.02 9.21
CA SER A 75 17.06 0.68 9.77
C SER A 75 16.91 -0.43 8.74
N TRP A 76 15.97 -0.32 7.81
CA TRP A 76 15.61 -1.39 6.90
C TRP A 76 16.11 -1.21 5.47
N ARG A 77 16.37 0.03 5.04
CA ARG A 77 16.83 0.32 3.68
C ARG A 77 18.17 1.04 3.62
N GLN A 78 18.76 1.35 4.77
CA GLN A 78 20.03 2.07 4.91
C GLN A 78 20.03 3.40 4.15
N LYS A 79 18.87 4.05 4.11
CA LYS A 79 18.71 5.38 3.50
C LYS A 79 18.48 6.44 4.56
N THR A 80 18.97 7.64 4.33
CA THR A 80 18.84 8.75 5.27
C THR A 80 17.59 9.57 4.94
N GLY A 81 16.86 9.95 5.98
CA GLY A 81 15.72 10.84 5.87
C GLY A 81 14.39 10.15 5.63
N PRO A 82 13.30 10.90 5.68
CA PRO A 82 11.97 10.36 5.47
C PRO A 82 11.73 10.02 4.00
N THR A 83 10.75 9.15 3.77
CA THR A 83 10.21 8.83 2.46
C THR A 83 8.69 8.90 2.54
N ASP A 84 8.01 8.78 1.40
CA ASP A 84 6.55 8.83 1.35
C ASP A 84 5.91 7.50 1.77
N VAL A 85 6.41 6.38 1.24
CA VAL A 85 5.86 5.06 1.50
C VAL A 85 6.97 4.02 1.57
N LEU A 86 6.83 3.08 2.51
CA LEU A 86 7.65 1.87 2.58
C LEU A 86 6.74 0.66 2.52
N SER A 87 7.16 -0.37 1.82
CA SER A 87 6.46 -1.66 1.78
C SER A 87 7.41 -2.78 2.15
N PHE A 88 6.93 -3.67 3.01
CA PHE A 88 7.68 -4.82 3.52
C PHE A 88 6.93 -6.08 3.11
N ALA A 89 7.32 -6.65 1.98
CA ALA A 89 6.62 -7.80 1.39
C ALA A 89 6.96 -9.07 2.15
N ALA A 90 5.97 -9.67 2.80
CA ALA A 90 6.14 -10.95 3.49
C ALA A 90 6.38 -12.09 2.51
N LEU A 91 5.86 -11.99 1.29
CA LEU A 91 6.03 -13.00 0.24
C LEU A 91 7.47 -13.12 -0.24
N ASP A 92 8.27 -12.06 -0.15
CA ASP A 92 9.69 -12.08 -0.53
C ASP A 92 10.51 -13.00 0.36
N ASP A 93 10.12 -13.10 1.63
CA ASP A 93 10.78 -13.96 2.63
C ASP A 93 10.05 -15.29 2.78
N ALA A 94 8.97 -15.50 2.02
CA ALA A 94 8.17 -16.70 2.11
C ALA A 94 8.92 -17.88 1.46
N GLY A 95 9.28 -18.85 2.26
CA GLY A 95 9.75 -20.12 1.75
C GLY A 95 8.59 -21.06 1.47
N ASP A 96 8.92 -22.33 1.26
CA ASP A 96 7.93 -23.38 1.00
C ASP A 96 6.94 -23.56 2.16
N TRP A 97 7.23 -22.97 3.31
CA TRP A 97 6.37 -23.05 4.49
C TRP A 97 5.13 -22.15 4.42
N MET A 98 5.12 -21.15 3.54
CA MET A 98 3.96 -20.27 3.38
C MET A 98 2.95 -20.92 2.43
N GLU A 99 2.24 -21.91 2.96
CA GLU A 99 1.18 -22.61 2.25
C GLU A 99 -0.10 -22.55 3.08
N GLY A 100 -1.23 -22.72 2.42
CA GLY A 100 -2.51 -22.80 3.09
C GLY A 100 -3.49 -21.72 2.68
N PRO A 101 -4.66 -21.67 3.33
CA PRO A 101 -5.72 -20.75 2.93
C PRO A 101 -5.48 -19.31 3.35
N SER A 102 -4.61 -19.06 4.33
CA SER A 102 -4.31 -17.72 4.85
C SER A 102 -2.90 -17.29 4.45
N ILE A 103 -2.79 -16.18 3.74
CA ILE A 103 -1.52 -15.64 3.25
C ILE A 103 -1.33 -14.23 3.78
N GLU A 104 -0.14 -13.99 4.36
CA GLU A 104 0.26 -12.65 4.79
C GLU A 104 0.94 -11.92 3.63
N LEU A 105 0.42 -10.75 3.27
CA LEU A 105 1.00 -9.93 2.20
C LEU A 105 2.18 -9.10 2.68
N GLY A 106 2.11 -8.57 3.90
CA GLY A 106 3.13 -7.73 4.48
C GLY A 106 2.58 -6.43 5.03
N ASP A 107 3.44 -5.42 5.06
CA ASP A 107 3.12 -4.13 5.67
C ASP A 107 3.40 -2.97 4.72
N ILE A 108 2.51 -1.98 4.74
CA ILE A 108 2.66 -0.71 4.05
C ILE A 108 2.71 0.39 5.10
N VAL A 109 3.72 1.24 5.05
CA VAL A 109 3.89 2.38 5.98
C VAL A 109 3.93 3.66 5.16
N VAL A 110 3.09 4.62 5.51
CA VAL A 110 2.95 5.90 4.79
C VAL A 110 3.21 7.06 5.75
N SER A 111 4.05 8.01 5.34
CA SER A 111 4.19 9.26 6.07
C SER A 111 3.08 10.22 5.65
N LEU A 112 2.21 10.56 6.60
CA LEU A 112 1.12 11.51 6.34
C LEU A 112 1.66 12.91 6.07
N GLU A 113 2.74 13.30 6.74
CA GLU A 113 3.37 14.60 6.53
C GLU A 113 3.95 14.74 5.10
N THR A 114 4.68 13.72 4.64
CA THR A 114 5.20 13.71 3.27
C THR A 114 4.07 13.65 2.25
N ALA A 115 3.06 12.81 2.49
CA ALA A 115 1.89 12.71 1.61
C ALA A 115 1.18 14.05 1.47
N ARG A 116 1.04 14.80 2.56
CA ARG A 116 0.40 16.11 2.58
C ARG A 116 1.18 17.12 1.72
N ARG A 117 2.51 17.14 1.84
CA ARG A 117 3.37 18.01 1.01
C ARG A 117 3.27 17.64 -0.47
N GLN A 118 3.33 16.35 -0.79
CA GLN A 118 3.25 15.87 -2.17
C GLN A 118 1.88 16.19 -2.80
N ALA A 119 0.80 16.03 -2.05
CA ALA A 119 -0.54 16.38 -2.51
C ALA A 119 -0.62 17.86 -2.89
N HIS A 120 -0.06 18.72 -2.04
CA HIS A 120 -0.01 20.15 -2.30
C HIS A 120 0.81 20.47 -3.56
N GLU A 121 1.98 19.87 -3.70
CA GLU A 121 2.86 20.06 -4.86
C GLU A 121 2.22 19.58 -6.17
N GLN A 122 1.48 18.46 -6.11
CA GLN A 122 0.80 17.87 -7.26
C GLN A 122 -0.54 18.55 -7.57
N GLY A 123 -1.06 19.38 -6.67
CA GLY A 123 -2.33 20.06 -6.86
C GLY A 123 -3.55 19.15 -6.77
N HIS A 124 -3.47 18.06 -6.00
CA HIS A 124 -4.62 17.18 -5.78
C HIS A 124 -4.88 16.95 -4.28
N SER A 125 -5.96 16.25 -3.96
CA SER A 125 -6.35 16.03 -2.57
C SER A 125 -5.39 15.09 -1.84
N LEU A 126 -5.33 15.23 -0.52
CA LEU A 126 -4.58 14.29 0.33
C LEU A 126 -5.14 12.88 0.19
N GLN A 127 -6.46 12.73 0.07
CA GLN A 127 -7.08 11.42 -0.13
C GLN A 127 -6.56 10.74 -1.40
N ARG A 128 -6.45 11.49 -2.51
CA ARG A 128 -5.90 10.94 -3.76
C ARG A 128 -4.42 10.56 -3.60
N GLU A 129 -3.64 11.39 -2.91
CA GLU A 129 -2.22 11.09 -2.66
C GLU A 129 -2.05 9.82 -1.82
N LEU A 130 -2.84 9.68 -0.76
CA LEU A 130 -2.82 8.46 0.05
C LEU A 130 -3.22 7.23 -0.77
N GLY A 131 -4.25 7.35 -1.60
CA GLY A 131 -4.64 6.26 -2.51
C GLY A 131 -3.51 5.88 -3.46
N TRP A 132 -2.80 6.86 -3.99
CA TRP A 132 -1.65 6.65 -4.87
C TRP A 132 -0.51 5.91 -4.15
N LEU A 133 -0.15 6.36 -2.94
CA LEU A 133 0.94 5.76 -2.16
C LEU A 133 0.59 4.36 -1.67
N VAL A 134 -0.62 4.16 -1.17
CA VAL A 134 -1.05 2.85 -0.66
C VAL A 134 -1.18 1.84 -1.79
N SER A 135 -1.75 2.23 -2.93
CA SER A 135 -1.84 1.33 -4.09
C SER A 135 -0.46 0.95 -4.62
N HIS A 136 0.49 1.88 -4.63
CA HIS A 136 1.87 1.61 -5.00
C HIS A 136 2.50 0.58 -4.06
N GLY A 137 2.34 0.77 -2.75
CA GLY A 137 2.81 -0.18 -1.75
C GLY A 137 2.18 -1.56 -1.91
N LEU A 138 0.88 -1.60 -2.17
CA LEU A 138 0.17 -2.87 -2.39
C LEU A 138 0.72 -3.64 -3.60
N LEU A 139 0.98 -2.95 -4.71
CA LEU A 139 1.56 -3.59 -5.89
C LEU A 139 2.94 -4.17 -5.59
N HIS A 140 3.77 -3.47 -4.81
CA HIS A 140 5.06 -4.01 -4.37
C HIS A 140 4.89 -5.25 -3.49
N LEU A 141 3.89 -5.29 -2.61
CA LEU A 141 3.60 -6.49 -1.82
C LEU A 141 3.23 -7.68 -2.70
N LEU A 142 2.59 -7.42 -3.85
CA LEU A 142 2.21 -8.45 -4.81
C LEU A 142 3.33 -8.82 -5.79
N GLY A 143 4.52 -8.25 -5.61
CA GLY A 143 5.69 -8.58 -6.42
C GLY A 143 5.93 -7.67 -7.62
N TRP A 144 5.11 -6.63 -7.80
CA TRP A 144 5.34 -5.66 -8.87
C TRP A 144 6.62 -4.86 -8.59
N ASP A 145 7.41 -4.63 -9.62
CA ASP A 145 8.64 -3.85 -9.55
C ASP A 145 8.74 -2.98 -10.80
N HIS A 146 9.66 -2.01 -10.77
CA HIS A 146 9.83 -1.10 -11.89
C HIS A 146 11.32 -0.89 -12.20
N PRO A 147 12.04 -1.98 -12.62
CA PRO A 147 13.46 -1.88 -12.93
C PRO A 147 13.77 -1.09 -14.20
N ASP A 148 12.77 -0.86 -15.06
CA ASP A 148 12.91 -0.12 -16.30
C ASP A 148 11.69 0.79 -16.55
N ASP A 149 11.77 1.61 -17.60
CA ASP A 149 10.73 2.58 -17.94
C ASP A 149 9.41 1.91 -18.34
N ASP A 150 9.47 0.78 -19.02
CA ASP A 150 8.27 0.06 -19.48
C ASP A 150 7.51 -0.55 -18.31
N SER A 151 8.20 -1.17 -17.36
CA SER A 151 7.56 -1.74 -16.16
C SER A 151 7.04 -0.64 -15.24
N LEU A 152 7.75 0.49 -15.14
CA LEU A 152 7.25 1.65 -14.40
C LEU A 152 5.97 2.19 -15.03
N ALA A 153 5.94 2.37 -16.35
CA ALA A 153 4.75 2.86 -17.06
C ALA A 153 3.55 1.93 -16.85
N ALA A 154 3.76 0.61 -16.91
CA ALA A 154 2.70 -0.38 -16.66
C ALA A 154 2.15 -0.28 -15.24
N MET A 155 3.02 -0.13 -14.25
CA MET A 155 2.64 0.01 -12.84
C MET A 155 1.86 1.30 -12.60
N LEU A 156 2.32 2.43 -13.14
CA LEU A 156 1.64 3.71 -13.00
C LEU A 156 0.27 3.71 -13.69
N ALA A 157 0.16 3.08 -14.86
CA ALA A 157 -1.12 2.94 -15.57
C ALA A 157 -2.13 2.12 -14.76
N LEU A 158 -1.67 1.04 -14.11
CA LEU A 158 -2.52 0.24 -13.24
C LEU A 158 -2.99 1.05 -12.03
N GLN A 159 -2.10 1.82 -11.40
CA GLN A 159 -2.47 2.67 -10.28
C GLN A 159 -3.53 3.70 -10.65
N GLU A 160 -3.41 4.35 -11.82
CA GLU A 160 -4.42 5.28 -12.34
C GLU A 160 -5.77 4.58 -12.49
N ARG A 161 -5.78 3.37 -13.06
CA ARG A 161 -7.00 2.60 -13.23
C ARG A 161 -7.65 2.25 -11.90
N LEU A 162 -6.86 1.80 -10.92
CA LEU A 162 -7.37 1.42 -9.60
C LEU A 162 -8.01 2.63 -8.89
N LEU A 163 -7.40 3.81 -9.00
CA LEU A 163 -7.93 5.02 -8.38
C LEU A 163 -9.20 5.50 -9.08
N ASP A 164 -9.31 5.33 -10.39
CA ASP A 164 -10.47 5.75 -11.17
C ASP A 164 -11.68 4.82 -11.01
N GLU A 165 -11.47 3.58 -10.53
CA GLU A 165 -12.53 2.60 -10.27
C GLU A 165 -13.26 2.85 -8.94
N GLU A 166 -12.90 3.89 -8.20
CA GLU A 166 -13.53 4.22 -6.92
C GLU A 166 -14.99 4.69 -7.03
#